data_cb99c2396705e22e8d28b69bbd9ef98b
#
_entry.id   cb99c2396705e22e8d28b69bbd9ef98b
#
_cell.length_a   1.000
_cell.length_b   1.000
_cell.length_c   1.000
_cell.angle_alpha   90.00
_cell.angle_beta   90.00
_cell.angle_gamma   90.00
#
_symmetry.space_group_name_H-M   'P 1'
#
loop_
_entity.id
_entity.type
_entity.pdbx_description
1 polymer ?
#
loop_
_entity_poly.entity_id
_entity_poly.type
_entity_poly.pdbx_seq_one_letter_code
_entity_poly.pdbx_strand_id
1 'polypeptide(L)'
;MKKVFSAIMAAVLIAVIFPFNCFASVMSGTISDTAVDWKLDSGAKILTVSGSGAIDDRQKSYWFSYADYIETIKIDGSVSYLGAHAFSDLDKVKCVENNSNVRELGRFCFSNCNSLNKIILPDTLDTISDNSFIGCYSLSSFVVDGRNTFFTAENGALFSNDKKQLIRYNAGSDAKEYCVPAETEIINTYAFANSNNLQKVTVGTACSKICDSAFADTKIREIVIDSNDCTISEQSDIPADAKLFCHKGSATEKNLKSLGYGIDYIKDDIHIHNFKSTLHKPTCTADGYTEYYCNSCGFSKKSDYVNALGHSYIAVSSKAGFGKDGEISSKCSRCSIIKSYRKIYSAKQVKLSKTSYTYNGKCNTPAVTVCDSKGNKLKQNRDYKVTYTGGRKNVGKYTVKISLIGDYSGNKNMTYCIKPQTVSISSLNCKKLKLTVKIKKLPKQTDGFQVQYSTDKHFSKNTKKAEVKKKKSCSVSKLKKGKKYYVRVRSYKSVKGVKYYSAWSKSKSFKAK
;
A
#
# COMPACT_ATOMS: atom_id res chain seq x y z
N MET A 1 -59.39 3.94 6.20
CA MET A 1 -59.06 3.48 4.84
C MET A 1 -58.01 4.42 4.27
N LYS A 2 -56.75 4.14 4.38
CA LYS A 2 -55.66 4.72 3.59
C LYS A 2 -54.64 3.62 3.36
N LYS A 3 -54.48 3.25 2.10
CA LYS A 3 -53.55 2.22 1.64
C LYS A 3 -52.11 2.74 1.73
N VAL A 4 -51.24 1.98 2.39
CA VAL A 4 -49.80 2.18 2.32
C VAL A 4 -49.32 1.36 1.13
N PHE A 5 -48.79 2.01 0.10
CA PHE A 5 -48.13 1.39 -1.02
C PHE A 5 -46.70 1.08 -0.61
N SER A 6 -46.39 -0.20 -0.52
CA SER A 6 -45.02 -0.70 -0.45
C SER A 6 -44.46 -0.71 -1.87
N ALA A 7 -43.42 0.07 -2.12
CA ALA A 7 -42.72 0.06 -3.39
C ALA A 7 -41.67 -1.09 -3.34
N ILE A 8 -42.00 -2.21 -3.94
CA ILE A 8 -41.05 -3.26 -4.29
C ILE A 8 -40.32 -2.77 -5.54
N MET A 9 -39.08 -2.34 -5.41
CA MET A 9 -38.18 -2.13 -6.55
C MET A 9 -37.68 -3.50 -7.03
N ALA A 10 -38.37 -4.03 -8.03
CA ALA A 10 -37.90 -5.18 -8.78
C ALA A 10 -36.70 -4.76 -9.63
N ALA A 11 -35.55 -5.33 -9.34
CA ALA A 11 -34.39 -5.27 -10.23
C ALA A 11 -34.74 -6.02 -11.51
N VAL A 12 -35.01 -5.28 -12.59
CA VAL A 12 -35.19 -5.85 -13.93
C VAL A 12 -33.84 -6.35 -14.41
N LEU A 13 -33.70 -7.67 -14.43
CA LEU A 13 -32.58 -8.36 -15.07
C LEU A 13 -32.80 -8.29 -16.59
N ILE A 14 -32.21 -7.32 -17.25
CA ILE A 14 -32.12 -7.32 -18.71
C ILE A 14 -30.98 -8.27 -19.07
N ALA A 15 -31.32 -9.51 -19.38
CA ALA A 15 -30.40 -10.45 -20.03
C ALA A 15 -30.17 -9.97 -21.47
N VAL A 16 -29.17 -9.13 -21.67
CA VAL A 16 -28.66 -8.84 -23.00
C VAL A 16 -27.70 -9.96 -23.38
N ILE A 17 -28.14 -10.81 -24.30
CA ILE A 17 -27.30 -11.82 -24.96
C ILE A 17 -26.33 -11.05 -25.87
N PHE A 18 -25.12 -10.79 -25.39
CA PHE A 18 -24.02 -10.34 -26.24
C PHE A 18 -23.11 -11.50 -26.61
N PRO A 19 -22.64 -11.57 -27.85
CA PRO A 19 -21.66 -12.57 -28.25
C PRO A 19 -20.36 -12.34 -27.48
N PHE A 20 -19.83 -13.41 -26.90
CA PHE A 20 -18.58 -13.42 -26.12
C PHE A 20 -17.40 -12.89 -26.94
N ASN A 21 -17.10 -11.62 -26.80
CA ASN A 21 -15.78 -11.08 -27.06
C ASN A 21 -15.11 -10.83 -25.70
N CYS A 22 -13.94 -11.43 -25.54
CA CYS A 22 -13.12 -11.48 -24.33
C CYS A 22 -12.64 -10.07 -23.92
N PHE A 23 -13.51 -9.30 -23.22
CA PHE A 23 -13.06 -8.11 -22.48
C PHE A 23 -13.16 -8.41 -20.98
N ALA A 24 -12.03 -8.29 -20.30
CA ALA A 24 -11.99 -8.33 -18.84
C ALA A 24 -12.98 -7.29 -18.29
N SER A 25 -14.04 -7.75 -17.65
CA SER A 25 -15.03 -6.88 -17.02
C SER A 25 -14.77 -6.81 -15.52
N VAL A 26 -14.82 -5.60 -14.98
CA VAL A 26 -14.78 -5.37 -13.54
C VAL A 26 -16.23 -5.18 -13.08
N MET A 27 -16.68 -6.03 -12.18
CA MET A 27 -17.99 -5.93 -11.53
C MET A 27 -17.77 -5.56 -10.06
N SER A 28 -18.70 -4.79 -9.49
CA SER A 28 -18.63 -4.40 -8.07
C SER A 28 -20.02 -4.16 -7.51
N GLY A 29 -20.14 -4.20 -6.21
CA GLY A 29 -21.37 -3.92 -5.48
C GLY A 29 -21.11 -3.90 -3.98
N THR A 30 -22.19 -3.67 -3.23
CA THR A 30 -22.20 -3.76 -1.77
C THR A 30 -23.12 -4.92 -1.38
N ILE A 31 -22.74 -5.69 -0.37
CA ILE A 31 -23.60 -6.74 0.19
C ILE A 31 -24.76 -6.07 0.91
N SER A 32 -25.99 -6.45 0.57
CA SER A 32 -27.22 -5.84 1.12
C SER A 32 -27.17 -5.78 2.65
N ASP A 33 -27.59 -4.64 3.20
CA ASP A 33 -27.68 -4.35 4.63
C ASP A 33 -26.34 -4.38 5.38
N THR A 34 -25.21 -4.29 4.66
CA THR A 34 -23.87 -4.26 5.25
C THR A 34 -23.04 -3.11 4.69
N ALA A 35 -21.91 -2.81 5.32
CA ALA A 35 -20.88 -1.92 4.79
C ALA A 35 -19.74 -2.71 4.14
N VAL A 36 -20.03 -3.91 3.63
CA VAL A 36 -19.07 -4.77 2.94
C VAL A 36 -19.25 -4.61 1.44
N ASP A 37 -18.22 -4.10 0.79
CA ASP A 37 -18.13 -3.92 -0.65
C ASP A 37 -17.39 -5.10 -1.29
N TRP A 38 -17.73 -5.40 -2.53
CA TRP A 38 -17.03 -6.41 -3.32
C TRP A 38 -16.71 -5.91 -4.71
N LYS A 39 -15.63 -6.45 -5.26
CA LYS A 39 -15.16 -6.19 -6.61
C LYS A 39 -14.61 -7.46 -7.22
N LEU A 40 -15.17 -7.86 -8.37
CA LEU A 40 -14.68 -8.98 -9.17
C LEU A 40 -14.00 -8.46 -10.43
N ASP A 41 -12.73 -8.75 -10.59
CA ASP A 41 -11.99 -8.59 -11.84
C ASP A 41 -11.96 -9.95 -12.55
N SER A 42 -12.83 -10.13 -13.54
CA SER A 42 -12.96 -11.40 -14.26
C SER A 42 -11.75 -11.71 -15.15
N GLY A 43 -10.98 -10.70 -15.56
CA GLY A 43 -9.75 -10.88 -16.32
C GLY A 43 -8.58 -11.35 -15.44
N ALA A 44 -8.46 -10.78 -14.25
CA ALA A 44 -7.49 -11.22 -13.25
C ALA A 44 -7.99 -12.42 -12.44
N LYS A 45 -9.30 -12.75 -12.52
CA LYS A 45 -9.99 -13.79 -11.75
C LYS A 45 -9.90 -13.59 -10.24
N ILE A 46 -9.94 -12.34 -9.80
CA ILE A 46 -9.81 -11.95 -8.40
C ILE A 46 -11.12 -11.35 -7.91
N LEU A 47 -11.69 -11.95 -6.88
CA LEU A 47 -12.73 -11.36 -6.05
C LEU A 47 -12.07 -10.67 -4.87
N THR A 48 -12.27 -9.36 -4.75
CA THR A 48 -11.88 -8.59 -3.56
C THR A 48 -13.13 -8.23 -2.77
N VAL A 49 -13.12 -8.54 -1.49
CA VAL A 49 -14.14 -8.17 -0.51
C VAL A 49 -13.51 -7.23 0.49
N SER A 50 -14.13 -6.09 0.74
CA SER A 50 -13.55 -5.03 1.58
C SER A 50 -14.64 -4.25 2.33
N GLY A 51 -14.23 -3.29 3.16
CA GLY A 51 -15.17 -2.51 3.95
C GLY A 51 -15.20 -2.93 5.42
N SER A 52 -16.34 -2.81 6.08
CA SER A 52 -16.48 -3.12 7.51
C SER A 52 -17.76 -3.89 7.81
N GLY A 53 -17.72 -4.79 8.81
CA GLY A 53 -18.86 -5.56 9.27
C GLY A 53 -18.77 -7.04 8.94
N ALA A 54 -19.91 -7.68 8.76
CA ALA A 54 -20.06 -9.12 8.58
C ALA A 54 -20.56 -9.48 7.18
N ILE A 55 -20.16 -10.63 6.68
CA ILE A 55 -20.89 -11.34 5.62
C ILE A 55 -21.85 -12.28 6.34
N ASP A 56 -23.15 -12.03 6.18
CA ASP A 56 -24.18 -12.77 6.89
C ASP A 56 -24.25 -14.24 6.50
N ASP A 57 -24.87 -15.03 7.38
CA ASP A 57 -25.19 -16.44 7.10
C ASP A 57 -26.12 -16.59 5.91
N ARG A 58 -25.80 -17.53 5.03
CA ARG A 58 -26.56 -17.81 3.82
C ARG A 58 -26.71 -19.32 3.62
N GLN A 59 -27.61 -19.71 2.75
CA GLN A 59 -27.73 -21.10 2.30
C GLN A 59 -26.87 -21.40 1.06
N LYS A 60 -26.34 -20.34 0.40
CA LYS A 60 -25.53 -20.44 -0.80
C LYS A 60 -24.63 -19.21 -0.91
N SER A 61 -23.44 -19.38 -1.45
CA SER A 61 -22.50 -18.28 -1.65
C SER A 61 -23.12 -17.12 -2.43
N TYR A 62 -22.86 -15.88 -2.00
CA TYR A 62 -23.27 -14.68 -2.71
C TYR A 62 -22.72 -14.64 -4.15
N TRP A 63 -21.54 -15.20 -4.36
CA TRP A 63 -20.83 -15.20 -5.64
C TRP A 63 -20.98 -16.48 -6.45
N PHE A 64 -21.91 -17.36 -6.09
CA PHE A 64 -22.10 -18.64 -6.77
C PHE A 64 -22.29 -18.51 -8.28
N SER A 65 -23.03 -17.48 -8.73
CA SER A 65 -23.23 -17.22 -10.16
C SER A 65 -21.97 -16.78 -10.90
N TYR A 66 -20.92 -16.43 -10.18
CA TYR A 66 -19.63 -16.00 -10.70
C TYR A 66 -18.49 -16.99 -10.43
N ALA A 67 -18.82 -18.19 -9.95
CA ALA A 67 -17.84 -19.20 -9.50
C ALA A 67 -16.75 -19.50 -10.55
N ASP A 68 -17.12 -19.56 -11.84
CA ASP A 68 -16.17 -19.82 -12.93
C ASP A 68 -15.14 -18.71 -13.17
N TYR A 69 -15.38 -17.51 -12.66
CA TYR A 69 -14.54 -16.33 -12.85
C TYR A 69 -13.71 -15.98 -11.63
N ILE A 70 -13.71 -16.81 -10.56
CA ILE A 70 -13.01 -16.55 -9.31
C ILE A 70 -11.96 -17.62 -9.08
N GLU A 71 -10.69 -17.26 -9.16
CA GLU A 71 -9.57 -18.13 -8.80
C GLU A 71 -8.86 -17.69 -7.51
N THR A 72 -9.00 -16.41 -7.13
CA THR A 72 -8.43 -15.87 -5.89
C THR A 72 -9.47 -15.02 -5.18
N ILE A 73 -9.61 -15.22 -3.88
CA ILE A 73 -10.40 -14.36 -2.99
C ILE A 73 -9.42 -13.54 -2.15
N LYS A 74 -9.64 -12.22 -2.11
CA LYS A 74 -8.95 -11.29 -1.21
C LYS A 74 -9.96 -10.67 -0.27
N ILE A 75 -9.68 -10.76 1.03
CA ILE A 75 -10.52 -10.18 2.07
C ILE A 75 -9.68 -9.12 2.77
N ASP A 76 -10.08 -7.86 2.60
CA ASP A 76 -9.36 -6.70 3.08
C ASP A 76 -10.26 -5.83 4.00
N GLY A 77 -9.65 -4.87 4.68
CA GLY A 77 -10.37 -3.91 5.50
C GLY A 77 -10.77 -4.43 6.88
N SER A 78 -11.97 -4.06 7.33
CA SER A 78 -12.48 -4.38 8.66
C SER A 78 -13.63 -5.39 8.62
N VAL A 79 -13.60 -6.33 7.67
CA VAL A 79 -14.54 -7.48 7.64
C VAL A 79 -14.24 -8.35 8.86
N SER A 80 -15.26 -8.62 9.70
CA SER A 80 -15.09 -9.27 11.01
C SER A 80 -15.66 -10.68 11.11
N TYR A 81 -16.60 -11.03 10.23
CA TYR A 81 -17.26 -12.32 10.21
C TYR A 81 -17.48 -12.80 8.77
N LEU A 82 -17.16 -14.06 8.51
CA LEU A 82 -17.49 -14.73 7.27
C LEU A 82 -18.57 -15.78 7.60
N GLY A 83 -19.80 -15.43 7.29
CA GLY A 83 -20.98 -16.21 7.64
C GLY A 83 -21.05 -17.60 7.00
N ALA A 84 -22.07 -18.35 7.39
CA ALA A 84 -22.32 -19.66 6.82
C ALA A 84 -22.47 -19.56 5.29
N HIS A 85 -21.81 -20.49 4.57
CA HIS A 85 -21.79 -20.56 3.11
C HIS A 85 -21.28 -19.28 2.39
N ALA A 86 -20.57 -18.38 3.07
CA ALA A 86 -20.12 -17.12 2.47
C ALA A 86 -19.40 -17.32 1.13
N PHE A 87 -18.54 -18.31 1.04
CA PHE A 87 -17.76 -18.65 -0.16
C PHE A 87 -17.90 -20.11 -0.58
N SER A 88 -19.02 -20.78 -0.23
CA SER A 88 -19.22 -22.17 -0.62
C SER A 88 -19.37 -22.33 -2.13
N ASP A 89 -19.05 -23.54 -2.61
CA ASP A 89 -19.25 -23.97 -4.00
C ASP A 89 -18.52 -23.12 -5.06
N LEU A 90 -17.38 -22.52 -4.69
CA LEU A 90 -16.51 -21.79 -5.58
C LEU A 90 -15.36 -22.69 -6.08
N ASP A 91 -15.68 -23.61 -6.97
CA ASP A 91 -14.81 -24.72 -7.42
C ASP A 91 -13.47 -24.29 -8.02
N LYS A 92 -13.38 -23.09 -8.58
CA LYS A 92 -12.17 -22.59 -9.25
C LYS A 92 -11.24 -21.84 -8.32
N VAL A 93 -11.68 -21.52 -7.10
CA VAL A 93 -10.87 -20.79 -6.12
C VAL A 93 -9.68 -21.65 -5.70
N LYS A 94 -8.48 -21.09 -5.88
CA LYS A 94 -7.19 -21.73 -5.55
C LYS A 94 -6.57 -21.16 -4.28
N CYS A 95 -6.81 -19.89 -3.99
CA CYS A 95 -6.20 -19.20 -2.88
C CYS A 95 -7.17 -18.21 -2.22
N VAL A 96 -7.15 -18.18 -0.90
CA VAL A 96 -7.81 -17.14 -0.09
C VAL A 96 -6.75 -16.35 0.67
N GLU A 97 -6.65 -15.05 0.36
CA GLU A 97 -5.80 -14.09 1.05
C GLU A 97 -6.68 -13.28 2.02
N ASN A 98 -6.59 -13.59 3.29
CA ASN A 98 -7.36 -12.89 4.33
C ASN A 98 -6.43 -11.97 5.13
N ASN A 99 -6.48 -10.68 4.80
CA ASN A 99 -5.70 -9.62 5.45
C ASN A 99 -6.61 -8.69 6.28
N SER A 100 -7.80 -9.15 6.63
CA SER A 100 -8.81 -8.39 7.35
C SER A 100 -8.82 -8.72 8.85
N ASN A 101 -9.78 -8.14 9.57
CA ASN A 101 -10.01 -8.38 10.98
C ASN A 101 -11.01 -9.52 11.26
N VAL A 102 -11.08 -10.51 10.38
CA VAL A 102 -11.98 -11.66 10.54
C VAL A 102 -11.68 -12.41 11.85
N ARG A 103 -12.71 -12.60 12.66
CA ARG A 103 -12.66 -13.33 13.92
C ARG A 103 -13.26 -14.72 13.82
N GLU A 104 -14.23 -14.91 12.94
CA GLU A 104 -14.96 -16.17 12.84
C GLU A 104 -15.20 -16.60 11.39
N LEU A 105 -14.99 -17.90 11.13
CA LEU A 105 -15.42 -18.60 9.94
C LEU A 105 -16.67 -19.43 10.29
N GLY A 106 -17.79 -19.07 9.69
CA GLY A 106 -19.07 -19.74 9.88
C GLY A 106 -19.13 -21.13 9.25
N ARG A 107 -20.23 -21.81 9.48
CA ARG A 107 -20.47 -23.17 8.98
C ARG A 107 -20.42 -23.20 7.44
N PHE A 108 -19.74 -24.19 6.87
CA PHE A 108 -19.63 -24.37 5.41
C PHE A 108 -19.06 -23.15 4.67
N CYS A 109 -18.35 -22.24 5.35
CA CYS A 109 -17.90 -20.97 4.80
C CYS A 109 -17.15 -21.14 3.47
N PHE A 110 -16.28 -22.12 3.37
CA PHE A 110 -15.52 -22.50 2.16
C PHE A 110 -15.83 -23.92 1.69
N SER A 111 -17.01 -24.47 2.04
CA SER A 111 -17.33 -25.83 1.62
C SER A 111 -17.35 -25.97 0.09
N ASN A 112 -16.93 -27.13 -0.40
CA ASN A 112 -16.88 -27.48 -1.83
C ASN A 112 -16.02 -26.53 -2.69
N CYS A 113 -15.03 -25.84 -2.10
CA CYS A 113 -14.01 -25.14 -2.86
C CYS A 113 -12.95 -26.15 -3.33
N ASN A 114 -13.28 -26.96 -4.32
CA ASN A 114 -12.51 -28.16 -4.69
C ASN A 114 -11.08 -27.87 -5.13
N SER A 115 -10.82 -26.71 -5.72
CA SER A 115 -9.48 -26.28 -6.16
C SER A 115 -8.71 -25.48 -5.11
N LEU A 116 -9.32 -25.18 -3.95
CA LEU A 116 -8.66 -24.41 -2.90
C LEU A 116 -7.45 -25.15 -2.36
N ASN A 117 -6.25 -24.65 -2.62
CA ASN A 117 -5.02 -25.26 -2.15
C ASN A 117 -4.35 -24.49 -1.01
N LYS A 118 -4.68 -23.22 -0.83
CA LYS A 118 -4.08 -22.36 0.19
C LYS A 118 -5.07 -21.37 0.77
N ILE A 119 -5.06 -21.24 2.09
CA ILE A 119 -5.78 -20.18 2.81
C ILE A 119 -4.88 -19.49 3.81
N ILE A 120 -4.98 -18.15 3.89
CA ILE A 120 -4.31 -17.33 4.89
C ILE A 120 -5.32 -16.98 5.98
N LEU A 121 -4.97 -17.28 7.22
CA LEU A 121 -5.78 -17.04 8.41
C LEU A 121 -5.15 -15.89 9.21
N PRO A 122 -5.89 -14.80 9.50
CA PRO A 122 -5.37 -13.61 10.16
C PRO A 122 -5.09 -13.84 11.65
N ASP A 123 -4.37 -12.92 12.25
CA ASP A 123 -4.07 -12.92 13.69
C ASP A 123 -5.31 -12.74 14.59
N THR A 124 -6.37 -12.14 14.04
CA THR A 124 -7.63 -11.89 14.75
C THR A 124 -8.59 -13.08 14.79
N LEU A 125 -8.36 -14.11 13.96
CA LEU A 125 -9.24 -15.26 13.86
C LEU A 125 -9.18 -16.07 15.17
N ASP A 126 -10.33 -16.24 15.83
CA ASP A 126 -10.47 -16.95 17.10
C ASP A 126 -11.46 -18.14 17.02
N THR A 127 -12.31 -18.19 15.99
CA THR A 127 -13.33 -19.23 15.83
C THR A 127 -13.37 -19.78 14.40
N ILE A 128 -13.35 -21.09 14.27
CA ILE A 128 -13.54 -21.83 13.00
C ILE A 128 -14.59 -22.89 13.24
N SER A 129 -15.70 -22.84 12.50
CA SER A 129 -16.70 -23.92 12.54
C SER A 129 -16.13 -25.19 11.92
N ASP A 130 -16.40 -26.35 12.52
CA ASP A 130 -15.81 -27.66 12.18
C ASP A 130 -15.94 -28.03 10.71
N ASN A 131 -17.04 -27.67 10.06
CA ASN A 131 -17.35 -27.99 8.68
C ASN A 131 -16.99 -26.87 7.67
N SER A 132 -16.22 -25.84 8.08
CA SER A 132 -15.89 -24.68 7.21
C SER A 132 -15.15 -25.07 5.93
N PHE A 133 -14.41 -26.18 5.92
CA PHE A 133 -13.56 -26.62 4.80
C PHE A 133 -13.94 -27.99 4.22
N ILE A 134 -15.19 -28.47 4.43
CA ILE A 134 -15.65 -29.73 3.85
C ILE A 134 -15.64 -29.59 2.32
N GLY A 135 -15.18 -30.64 1.62
CA GLY A 135 -15.10 -30.67 0.17
C GLY A 135 -13.92 -29.88 -0.43
N CYS A 136 -13.01 -29.36 0.39
CA CYS A 136 -11.79 -28.73 -0.09
C CYS A 136 -10.70 -29.78 -0.37
N TYR A 137 -10.88 -30.59 -1.40
CA TYR A 137 -10.01 -31.74 -1.70
C TYR A 137 -8.56 -31.40 -2.04
N SER A 138 -8.32 -30.18 -2.50
CA SER A 138 -6.98 -29.71 -2.89
C SER A 138 -6.27 -28.92 -1.77
N LEU A 139 -6.91 -28.73 -0.60
CA LEU A 139 -6.36 -27.88 0.46
C LEU A 139 -5.10 -28.52 1.06
N SER A 140 -3.96 -27.97 0.71
CA SER A 140 -2.64 -28.46 1.10
C SER A 140 -1.89 -27.50 2.03
N SER A 141 -2.41 -26.29 2.24
CA SER A 141 -1.70 -25.29 3.04
C SER A 141 -2.63 -24.35 3.81
N PHE A 142 -2.55 -24.43 5.14
CA PHE A 142 -3.01 -23.38 6.05
C PHE A 142 -1.83 -22.46 6.38
N VAL A 143 -1.98 -21.16 6.19
CA VAL A 143 -0.98 -20.15 6.60
C VAL A 143 -1.59 -19.30 7.71
N VAL A 144 -1.20 -19.56 8.93
CA VAL A 144 -1.67 -18.80 10.10
C VAL A 144 -0.72 -17.64 10.35
N ASP A 145 -1.24 -16.41 10.57
CA ASP A 145 -0.41 -15.27 10.95
C ASP A 145 0.32 -15.57 12.27
N GLY A 146 1.62 -15.28 12.32
CA GLY A 146 2.47 -15.62 13.48
C GLY A 146 2.06 -14.94 14.80
N ARG A 147 1.14 -13.98 14.76
CA ARG A 147 0.55 -13.30 15.94
C ARG A 147 -0.77 -13.93 16.39
N ASN A 148 -1.32 -14.88 15.64
CA ASN A 148 -2.53 -15.56 16.05
C ASN A 148 -2.26 -16.38 17.32
N THR A 149 -3.12 -16.19 18.32
CA THR A 149 -2.99 -16.86 19.64
C THR A 149 -3.97 -18.02 19.82
N PHE A 150 -4.83 -18.28 18.84
CA PHE A 150 -5.87 -19.32 18.90
C PHE A 150 -5.53 -20.56 18.07
N PHE A 151 -4.86 -20.36 16.94
CA PHE A 151 -4.55 -21.43 15.99
C PHE A 151 -3.08 -21.43 15.59
N THR A 152 -2.61 -22.60 15.20
CA THR A 152 -1.30 -22.80 14.57
C THR A 152 -1.42 -23.83 13.46
N ALA A 153 -0.63 -23.67 12.40
CA ALA A 153 -0.54 -24.67 11.33
C ALA A 153 0.82 -25.33 11.38
N GLU A 154 0.82 -26.63 11.54
CA GLU A 154 2.03 -27.43 11.64
C GLU A 154 1.76 -28.84 11.12
N ASN A 155 2.79 -29.52 10.61
CA ASN A 155 2.72 -30.93 10.23
C ASN A 155 1.61 -31.26 9.23
N GLY A 156 1.30 -30.32 8.31
CA GLY A 156 0.24 -30.53 7.33
C GLY A 156 -1.18 -30.44 7.90
N ALA A 157 -1.35 -29.82 9.05
CA ALA A 157 -2.65 -29.65 9.68
C ALA A 157 -2.79 -28.34 10.43
N LEU A 158 -4.02 -27.96 10.69
CA LEU A 158 -4.42 -26.84 11.53
C LEU A 158 -4.78 -27.34 12.93
N PHE A 159 -4.23 -26.71 13.94
CA PHE A 159 -4.45 -27.04 15.35
C PHE A 159 -4.92 -25.83 16.15
N SER A 160 -5.46 -26.09 17.37
CA SER A 160 -5.43 -25.08 18.43
C SER A 160 -3.98 -24.66 18.71
N ASN A 161 -3.78 -23.43 19.22
CA ASN A 161 -2.42 -22.89 19.41
C ASN A 161 -1.56 -23.71 20.39
N ASP A 162 -2.19 -24.38 21.37
CA ASP A 162 -1.55 -25.31 22.30
C ASP A 162 -1.35 -26.73 21.73
N LYS A 163 -1.80 -26.97 20.48
CA LYS A 163 -1.77 -28.21 19.73
C LYS A 163 -2.55 -29.39 20.37
N LYS A 164 -3.36 -29.10 21.35
CA LYS A 164 -4.20 -30.12 21.98
C LYS A 164 -5.37 -30.58 21.13
N GLN A 165 -5.79 -29.77 20.16
CA GLN A 165 -6.87 -30.12 19.26
C GLN A 165 -6.40 -30.09 17.80
N LEU A 166 -6.59 -31.19 17.09
CA LEU A 166 -6.47 -31.24 15.65
C LEU A 166 -7.77 -30.71 15.03
N ILE A 167 -7.74 -29.52 14.47
CA ILE A 167 -8.90 -28.87 13.86
C ILE A 167 -9.15 -29.42 12.46
N ARG A 168 -8.10 -29.47 11.62
CA ARG A 168 -8.24 -29.92 10.24
C ARG A 168 -6.91 -30.39 9.66
N TYR A 169 -6.88 -31.56 9.07
CA TYR A 169 -5.77 -32.06 8.25
C TYR A 169 -5.88 -31.51 6.83
N ASN A 170 -4.75 -31.26 6.18
CA ASN A 170 -4.67 -30.80 4.79
C ASN A 170 -5.12 -31.91 3.82
N ALA A 171 -6.38 -31.90 3.42
CA ALA A 171 -6.99 -32.95 2.58
C ALA A 171 -6.28 -33.12 1.22
N GLY A 172 -5.67 -32.06 0.69
CA GLY A 172 -4.88 -32.05 -0.55
C GLY A 172 -3.43 -32.49 -0.39
N SER A 173 -3.01 -32.98 0.79
CA SER A 173 -1.67 -33.52 1.01
C SER A 173 -1.46 -34.81 0.21
N ASP A 174 -0.26 -34.98 -0.35
CA ASP A 174 0.13 -36.25 -1.03
C ASP A 174 0.66 -37.32 -0.07
N ALA A 175 0.75 -37.01 1.23
CA ALA A 175 1.22 -37.93 2.25
C ALA A 175 0.31 -39.16 2.35
N LYS A 176 0.93 -40.34 2.46
CA LYS A 176 0.22 -41.62 2.62
C LYS A 176 0.01 -41.95 4.09
N GLU A 177 0.82 -41.41 4.96
CA GLU A 177 0.79 -41.64 6.39
C GLU A 177 0.84 -40.31 7.15
N TYR A 178 0.11 -40.25 8.24
CA TYR A 178 0.13 -39.13 9.16
C TYR A 178 0.21 -39.60 10.61
N CYS A 179 1.17 -39.03 11.35
CA CYS A 179 1.26 -39.23 12.79
C CYS A 179 0.75 -37.95 13.46
N VAL A 180 -0.34 -38.08 14.20
CA VAL A 180 -0.87 -36.99 15.03
C VAL A 180 0.17 -36.61 16.08
N PRO A 181 0.48 -35.33 16.28
CA PRO A 181 1.42 -34.91 17.32
C PRO A 181 1.09 -35.50 18.69
N ALA A 182 2.13 -35.87 19.45
CA ALA A 182 1.97 -36.61 20.70
C ALA A 182 1.17 -35.86 21.77
N GLU A 183 1.17 -34.52 21.73
CA GLU A 183 0.45 -33.60 22.63
C GLU A 183 -1.05 -33.45 22.28
N THR A 184 -1.49 -33.97 21.15
CA THR A 184 -2.90 -33.82 20.70
C THR A 184 -3.82 -34.69 21.51
N GLU A 185 -4.78 -34.07 22.19
CA GLU A 185 -5.76 -34.70 23.08
C GLU A 185 -7.08 -34.99 22.35
N ILE A 186 -7.46 -34.19 21.35
CA ILE A 186 -8.74 -34.29 20.66
C ILE A 186 -8.52 -34.21 19.14
N ILE A 187 -9.12 -35.14 18.42
CA ILE A 187 -9.31 -35.11 16.97
C ILE A 187 -10.73 -34.61 16.73
N ASN A 188 -10.84 -33.37 16.24
CA ASN A 188 -12.13 -32.69 16.11
C ASN A 188 -12.98 -33.25 14.98
N THR A 189 -14.25 -32.84 14.97
CA THR A 189 -15.24 -33.16 13.93
C THR A 189 -14.70 -32.78 12.54
N TYR A 190 -14.80 -33.69 11.60
CA TYR A 190 -14.28 -33.57 10.23
C TYR A 190 -12.76 -33.38 10.11
N ALA A 191 -11.98 -33.65 11.13
CA ALA A 191 -10.55 -33.34 11.15
C ALA A 191 -9.77 -33.92 9.96
N PHE A 192 -10.04 -35.17 9.57
CA PHE A 192 -9.43 -35.84 8.41
C PHE A 192 -10.35 -35.94 7.19
N ALA A 193 -11.57 -35.36 7.26
CA ALA A 193 -12.53 -35.54 6.17
C ALA A 193 -11.96 -35.16 4.80
N ASN A 194 -12.32 -35.92 3.76
CA ASN A 194 -11.88 -35.76 2.37
C ASN A 194 -10.39 -36.03 2.10
N SER A 195 -9.62 -36.57 3.05
CA SER A 195 -8.18 -36.86 2.91
C SER A 195 -7.96 -38.12 2.08
N ASN A 196 -8.21 -38.05 0.78
CA ASN A 196 -8.24 -39.20 -0.12
C ASN A 196 -6.90 -39.87 -0.40
N ASN A 197 -5.79 -39.17 -0.18
CA ASN A 197 -4.44 -39.71 -0.39
C ASN A 197 -3.90 -40.44 0.85
N LEU A 198 -4.45 -40.11 2.03
CA LEU A 198 -4.02 -40.64 3.30
C LEU A 198 -4.46 -42.08 3.45
N GLN A 199 -3.55 -43.01 3.77
CA GLN A 199 -3.79 -44.43 3.91
C GLN A 199 -3.62 -44.90 5.35
N LYS A 200 -2.79 -44.25 6.15
CA LYS A 200 -2.53 -44.59 7.53
C LYS A 200 -2.52 -43.37 8.44
N VAL A 201 -3.19 -43.50 9.57
CA VAL A 201 -3.16 -42.51 10.66
C VAL A 201 -2.66 -43.19 11.93
N THR A 202 -1.70 -42.55 12.60
CA THR A 202 -1.26 -42.95 13.94
C THR A 202 -1.65 -41.88 14.93
N VAL A 203 -2.40 -42.26 15.94
CA VAL A 203 -2.92 -41.43 17.02
C VAL A 203 -2.11 -41.70 18.26
N GLY A 204 -1.52 -40.62 18.85
CA GLY A 204 -0.60 -40.74 19.99
C GLY A 204 -1.29 -41.00 21.34
N THR A 205 -0.48 -41.24 22.35
CA THR A 205 -0.89 -41.65 23.71
C THR A 205 -1.74 -40.62 24.45
N ALA A 206 -1.63 -39.31 24.13
CA ALA A 206 -2.37 -38.23 24.79
C ALA A 206 -3.84 -38.13 24.27
N CYS A 207 -4.15 -38.76 23.14
CA CYS A 207 -5.46 -38.59 22.53
C CYS A 207 -6.56 -39.28 23.39
N SER A 208 -7.48 -38.47 23.86
CA SER A 208 -8.62 -38.89 24.69
C SER A 208 -9.93 -38.99 23.91
N LYS A 209 -10.02 -38.32 22.74
CA LYS A 209 -11.26 -38.28 21.97
C LYS A 209 -11.05 -38.16 20.48
N ILE A 210 -11.81 -38.96 19.72
CA ILE A 210 -12.04 -38.83 18.28
C ILE A 210 -13.49 -38.48 18.07
N CYS A 211 -13.78 -37.32 17.49
CA CYS A 211 -15.13 -36.77 17.36
C CYS A 211 -15.87 -37.30 16.13
N ASP A 212 -17.13 -36.85 15.97
CA ASP A 212 -18.02 -37.23 14.88
C ASP A 212 -17.40 -36.88 13.52
N SER A 213 -17.67 -37.72 12.52
CA SER A 213 -17.24 -37.52 11.14
C SER A 213 -15.74 -37.19 10.96
N ALA A 214 -14.93 -37.51 11.96
CA ALA A 214 -13.48 -37.21 11.92
C ALA A 214 -12.81 -37.81 10.68
N PHE A 215 -13.28 -38.94 10.18
CA PHE A 215 -12.74 -39.64 9.02
C PHE A 215 -13.71 -39.68 7.83
N ALA A 216 -14.70 -38.77 7.79
CA ALA A 216 -15.71 -38.75 6.72
C ALA A 216 -15.06 -38.66 5.32
N ASP A 217 -15.57 -39.44 4.37
CA ASP A 217 -15.11 -39.46 2.98
C ASP A 217 -13.59 -39.63 2.82
N THR A 218 -12.99 -40.52 3.64
CA THR A 218 -11.57 -40.88 3.53
C THR A 218 -11.36 -42.25 2.91
N LYS A 219 -10.11 -42.52 2.47
CA LYS A 219 -9.66 -43.83 1.98
C LYS A 219 -8.59 -44.44 2.90
N ILE A 220 -8.65 -44.10 4.18
CA ILE A 220 -7.72 -44.60 5.19
C ILE A 220 -7.95 -46.11 5.36
N ARG A 221 -6.84 -46.86 5.34
CA ARG A 221 -6.83 -48.31 5.45
C ARG A 221 -6.30 -48.82 6.78
N GLU A 222 -5.60 -47.96 7.51
CA GLU A 222 -4.98 -48.31 8.78
C GLU A 222 -5.07 -47.17 9.76
N ILE A 223 -5.58 -47.41 10.96
CA ILE A 223 -5.60 -46.47 12.07
C ILE A 223 -4.98 -47.16 13.28
N VAL A 224 -3.89 -46.61 13.77
CA VAL A 224 -3.22 -47.06 14.98
C VAL A 224 -3.52 -46.08 16.09
N ILE A 225 -4.16 -46.55 17.16
CA ILE A 225 -4.54 -45.75 18.33
C ILE A 225 -3.67 -46.18 19.50
N ASP A 226 -2.60 -45.45 19.75
CA ASP A 226 -1.61 -45.74 20.81
C ASP A 226 -2.11 -45.32 22.21
N SER A 227 -3.22 -44.59 22.27
CA SER A 227 -3.84 -44.19 23.52
C SER A 227 -4.63 -45.34 24.17
N ASN A 228 -4.43 -45.49 25.48
CA ASN A 228 -5.16 -46.47 26.28
C ASN A 228 -6.59 -46.03 26.62
N ASP A 229 -6.86 -44.70 26.60
CA ASP A 229 -8.11 -44.12 27.12
C ASP A 229 -8.82 -43.24 26.07
N CYS A 230 -8.65 -43.53 24.76
CA CYS A 230 -9.31 -42.81 23.69
C CYS A 230 -10.77 -43.27 23.53
N THR A 231 -11.69 -42.29 23.57
CA THR A 231 -13.10 -42.53 23.23
C THR A 231 -13.33 -42.12 21.78
N ILE A 232 -13.86 -43.03 20.99
CA ILE A 232 -14.21 -42.86 19.58
C ILE A 232 -15.72 -42.65 19.47
N SER A 233 -16.17 -41.61 18.75
CA SER A 233 -17.58 -41.39 18.49
C SER A 233 -18.14 -42.50 17.60
N GLU A 234 -19.40 -42.89 17.84
CA GLU A 234 -20.16 -43.81 16.97
C GLU A 234 -20.26 -43.26 15.54
N GLN A 235 -20.27 -41.95 15.38
CA GLN A 235 -20.38 -41.26 14.10
C GLN A 235 -19.01 -40.75 13.58
N SER A 236 -17.91 -41.38 14.01
CA SER A 236 -16.56 -40.96 13.59
C SER A 236 -16.27 -41.23 12.11
N ASP A 237 -17.14 -41.97 11.42
CA ASP A 237 -17.04 -42.30 9.99
C ASP A 237 -15.70 -42.99 9.63
N ILE A 238 -15.22 -43.85 10.51
CA ILE A 238 -14.07 -44.71 10.21
C ILE A 238 -14.45 -45.65 9.03
N PRO A 239 -13.61 -45.68 7.96
CA PRO A 239 -13.91 -46.55 6.82
C PRO A 239 -14.07 -48.05 7.25
N ALA A 240 -15.09 -48.70 6.75
CA ALA A 240 -15.44 -50.06 7.17
C ALA A 240 -14.34 -51.11 6.85
N ASP A 241 -13.49 -50.84 5.87
CA ASP A 241 -12.36 -51.68 5.47
C ASP A 241 -11.04 -51.31 6.16
N ALA A 242 -11.06 -50.29 7.04
CA ALA A 242 -9.88 -49.88 7.78
C ALA A 242 -9.52 -50.89 8.87
N LYS A 243 -8.24 -51.27 8.95
CA LYS A 243 -7.67 -52.05 10.05
C LYS A 243 -7.38 -51.11 11.23
N LEU A 244 -7.93 -51.48 12.39
CA LEU A 244 -7.75 -50.72 13.63
C LEU A 244 -6.78 -51.45 14.56
N PHE A 245 -5.80 -50.74 15.08
CA PHE A 245 -4.84 -51.28 16.03
C PHE A 245 -4.94 -50.48 17.33
N CYS A 246 -5.00 -51.18 18.46
CA CYS A 246 -4.93 -50.58 19.81
C CYS A 246 -4.27 -51.52 20.81
N HIS A 247 -4.02 -51.04 22.03
CA HIS A 247 -3.47 -51.85 23.10
C HIS A 247 -4.51 -52.81 23.67
N LYS A 248 -4.10 -54.06 23.87
CA LYS A 248 -4.95 -55.11 24.48
C LYS A 248 -5.26 -54.74 25.93
N GLY A 249 -6.52 -54.85 26.33
CA GLY A 249 -6.99 -54.55 27.68
C GLY A 249 -7.29 -53.08 27.94
N SER A 250 -7.03 -52.19 26.97
CA SER A 250 -7.26 -50.76 27.09
C SER A 250 -8.76 -50.38 27.13
N ALA A 251 -9.06 -49.14 27.61
CA ALA A 251 -10.41 -48.58 27.49
C ALA A 251 -10.77 -48.30 26.03
N THR A 252 -9.77 -47.92 25.21
CA THR A 252 -9.87 -47.75 23.77
C THR A 252 -10.36 -49.06 23.10
N GLU A 253 -9.80 -50.23 23.46
CA GLU A 253 -10.25 -51.50 22.95
C GLU A 253 -11.71 -51.77 23.29
N LYS A 254 -12.11 -51.54 24.54
CA LYS A 254 -13.50 -51.72 25.00
C LYS A 254 -14.45 -50.84 24.21
N ASN A 255 -14.10 -49.57 24.02
CA ASN A 255 -14.93 -48.64 23.25
C ASN A 255 -15.04 -49.06 21.78
N LEU A 256 -13.95 -49.41 21.09
CA LEU A 256 -13.98 -49.86 19.69
C LEU A 256 -14.83 -51.13 19.52
N LYS A 257 -14.72 -52.09 20.47
CA LYS A 257 -15.56 -53.32 20.47
C LYS A 257 -17.02 -53.01 20.69
N SER A 258 -17.39 -52.09 21.58
CA SER A 258 -18.78 -51.67 21.77
C SER A 258 -19.39 -51.05 20.54
N LEU A 259 -18.56 -50.42 19.69
CA LEU A 259 -18.93 -49.85 18.39
C LEU A 259 -18.95 -50.87 17.25
N GLY A 260 -18.62 -52.14 17.52
CA GLY A 260 -18.66 -53.23 16.53
C GLY A 260 -17.45 -53.33 15.62
N TYR A 261 -16.36 -52.62 15.91
CA TYR A 261 -15.16 -52.67 15.07
C TYR A 261 -14.33 -53.94 15.31
N GLY A 262 -13.79 -54.50 14.22
CA GLY A 262 -12.73 -55.51 14.26
C GLY A 262 -11.40 -54.87 14.64
N ILE A 263 -10.63 -55.48 15.54
CA ILE A 263 -9.43 -54.85 16.10
C ILE A 263 -8.28 -55.85 16.01
N ASP A 264 -7.12 -55.34 15.57
CA ASP A 264 -5.81 -55.94 15.75
C ASP A 264 -5.10 -55.31 16.94
N TYR A 265 -4.14 -56.02 17.53
CA TYR A 265 -3.39 -55.47 18.66
C TYR A 265 -2.04 -54.96 18.24
N ILE A 266 -1.64 -53.82 18.86
CA ILE A 266 -0.28 -53.33 18.77
C ILE A 266 0.63 -54.36 19.42
N LYS A 267 1.60 -54.90 18.67
CA LYS A 267 2.61 -55.81 19.20
C LYS A 267 3.70 -55.04 19.92
N ASP A 268 4.15 -55.55 21.07
CA ASP A 268 5.14 -54.89 21.91
C ASP A 268 6.51 -54.67 21.21
N ASP A 269 6.77 -55.45 20.16
CA ASP A 269 8.00 -55.35 19.35
C ASP A 269 7.84 -54.45 18.11
N ILE A 270 6.64 -53.91 17.83
CA ILE A 270 6.44 -52.88 16.85
C ILE A 270 6.82 -51.53 17.50
N HIS A 271 8.00 -51.04 17.18
CA HIS A 271 8.39 -49.70 17.59
C HIS A 271 7.48 -48.67 16.86
N ILE A 272 6.48 -48.16 17.58
CA ILE A 272 5.67 -47.05 17.12
C ILE A 272 6.53 -45.78 17.30
N HIS A 273 6.86 -45.18 16.18
CA HIS A 273 7.65 -43.95 16.21
C HIS A 273 6.85 -42.85 16.90
N ASN A 274 7.24 -42.50 18.13
CA ASN A 274 6.78 -41.29 18.77
C ASN A 274 7.63 -40.12 18.22
N PHE A 275 7.13 -39.51 17.16
CA PHE A 275 7.85 -38.44 16.48
C PHE A 275 7.71 -37.13 17.24
N LYS A 276 8.84 -36.52 17.59
CA LYS A 276 8.91 -35.07 17.74
C LYS A 276 9.04 -34.44 16.37
N SER A 277 8.34 -33.35 16.16
CA SER A 277 8.35 -32.63 14.89
C SER A 277 9.06 -31.29 15.02
N THR A 278 9.74 -30.89 13.97
CA THR A 278 10.32 -29.55 13.82
C THR A 278 9.82 -28.98 12.51
N LEU A 279 9.06 -27.89 12.59
CA LEU A 279 8.56 -27.18 11.41
C LEU A 279 9.64 -26.24 10.84
N HIS A 280 10.04 -26.49 9.61
CA HIS A 280 10.83 -25.57 8.80
C HIS A 280 9.88 -24.76 7.92
N LYS A 281 9.58 -23.52 8.34
CA LYS A 281 8.64 -22.66 7.62
C LYS A 281 9.14 -22.33 6.21
N PRO A 282 8.26 -22.27 5.20
CA PRO A 282 8.65 -21.86 3.86
C PRO A 282 9.11 -20.41 3.85
N THR A 283 10.13 -20.15 3.04
CA THR A 283 10.60 -18.81 2.77
C THR A 283 10.02 -18.30 1.44
N CYS A 284 10.43 -17.13 1.00
CA CYS A 284 10.02 -16.64 -0.34
C CYS A 284 10.51 -17.54 -1.49
N THR A 285 11.58 -18.29 -1.29
CA THR A 285 12.29 -19.04 -2.35
C THR A 285 12.54 -20.50 -2.02
N ALA A 286 12.33 -20.90 -0.78
CA ALA A 286 12.53 -22.28 -0.35
C ALA A 286 11.23 -22.83 0.23
N ASP A 287 10.93 -24.08 -0.11
CA ASP A 287 9.82 -24.82 0.44
C ASP A 287 10.00 -25.01 1.95
N GLY A 288 8.89 -25.00 2.66
CA GLY A 288 8.82 -25.46 4.03
C GLY A 288 8.64 -26.97 4.08
N TYR A 289 8.99 -27.59 5.17
CA TYR A 289 8.74 -28.99 5.45
C TYR A 289 8.73 -29.22 6.96
N THR A 290 8.14 -30.33 7.37
CA THR A 290 8.24 -30.82 8.74
C THR A 290 9.29 -31.94 8.81
N GLU A 291 10.21 -31.81 9.72
CA GLU A 291 11.15 -32.88 10.06
C GLU A 291 10.64 -33.62 11.29
N TYR A 292 10.35 -34.90 11.11
CA TYR A 292 9.91 -35.80 12.16
C TYR A 292 11.11 -36.58 12.67
N TYR A 293 11.33 -36.59 13.97
CA TYR A 293 12.44 -37.31 14.61
C TYR A 293 11.91 -38.16 15.75
N CYS A 294 12.17 -39.46 15.71
CA CYS A 294 11.88 -40.36 16.81
C CYS A 294 13.05 -40.43 17.78
N ASN A 295 12.88 -39.94 19.00
CA ASN A 295 13.94 -39.93 20.02
C ASN A 295 14.37 -41.32 20.43
N SER A 296 13.48 -42.34 20.33
CA SER A 296 13.78 -43.69 20.81
C SER A 296 14.66 -44.50 19.86
N CYS A 297 14.56 -44.26 18.53
CA CYS A 297 15.32 -45.03 17.54
C CYS A 297 16.18 -44.18 16.62
N GLY A 298 16.14 -42.83 16.72
CA GLY A 298 16.91 -41.93 15.87
C GLY A 298 16.39 -41.81 14.43
N PHE A 299 15.31 -42.48 14.08
CA PHE A 299 14.72 -42.36 12.73
C PHE A 299 14.23 -40.97 12.51
N SER A 300 14.57 -40.36 11.36
CA SER A 300 14.03 -39.07 10.94
C SER A 300 13.45 -39.15 9.52
N LYS A 301 12.39 -38.41 9.27
CA LYS A 301 11.82 -38.23 7.94
C LYS A 301 11.40 -36.79 7.73
N LYS A 302 11.42 -36.33 6.49
CA LYS A 302 10.86 -35.03 6.09
C LYS A 302 9.57 -35.27 5.35
N SER A 303 8.54 -34.54 5.73
CA SER A 303 7.21 -34.64 5.14
C SER A 303 6.54 -33.25 5.14
N ASP A 304 5.29 -33.18 4.71
CA ASP A 304 4.44 -31.99 4.79
C ASP A 304 5.09 -30.78 4.11
N TYR A 305 5.62 -31.01 2.92
CA TYR A 305 6.23 -29.95 2.13
C TYR A 305 5.19 -28.90 1.77
N VAL A 306 5.53 -27.66 2.09
CA VAL A 306 4.76 -26.47 1.73
C VAL A 306 5.57 -25.67 0.74
N ASN A 307 5.02 -25.42 -0.42
CA ASN A 307 5.70 -24.66 -1.46
C ASN A 307 6.19 -23.31 -0.95
N ALA A 308 7.32 -22.84 -1.50
CA ALA A 308 7.85 -21.52 -1.25
C ALA A 308 6.77 -20.45 -1.43
N LEU A 309 6.74 -19.51 -0.48
CA LEU A 309 5.70 -18.48 -0.40
C LEU A 309 5.67 -17.54 -1.61
N GLY A 310 6.71 -17.57 -2.44
CA GLY A 310 6.95 -16.56 -3.47
C GLY A 310 7.23 -15.18 -2.87
N HIS A 311 7.49 -14.21 -3.73
CA HIS A 311 7.69 -12.84 -3.28
C HIS A 311 6.39 -12.04 -3.35
N SER A 312 5.96 -11.46 -2.24
CA SER A 312 4.88 -10.48 -2.19
C SER A 312 5.48 -9.07 -2.25
N TYR A 313 5.42 -8.45 -3.43
CA TYR A 313 6.03 -7.15 -3.65
C TYR A 313 5.07 -6.01 -3.36
N ILE A 314 5.47 -5.14 -2.45
CA ILE A 314 4.80 -3.87 -2.15
C ILE A 314 5.58 -2.70 -2.74
N ALA A 315 4.87 -1.69 -3.20
CA ALA A 315 5.49 -0.45 -3.66
C ALA A 315 5.88 0.41 -2.46
N VAL A 316 7.15 0.75 -2.38
CA VAL A 316 7.68 1.69 -1.39
C VAL A 316 8.19 2.91 -2.11
N SER A 317 7.77 4.10 -1.70
CA SER A 317 8.22 5.34 -2.32
C SER A 317 8.57 6.40 -1.30
N SER A 318 9.63 7.15 -1.58
CA SER A 318 9.94 8.40 -0.91
C SER A 318 10.05 9.52 -1.95
N LYS A 319 9.40 10.65 -1.68
CA LYS A 319 9.43 11.78 -2.61
C LYS A 319 10.77 12.50 -2.56
N ALA A 320 11.27 12.88 -3.74
CA ALA A 320 12.42 13.75 -3.84
C ALA A 320 12.05 15.20 -3.46
N GLY A 321 12.98 15.92 -2.86
CA GLY A 321 12.78 17.29 -2.45
C GLY A 321 13.84 18.23 -3.02
N PHE A 322 13.90 19.47 -2.50
CA PHE A 322 15.02 20.36 -2.77
C PHE A 322 16.26 19.87 -2.01
N GLY A 323 17.23 19.30 -2.75
CA GLY A 323 18.49 18.80 -2.18
C GLY A 323 18.40 17.42 -1.52
N LYS A 324 17.24 16.74 -1.55
CA LYS A 324 17.04 15.38 -1.05
C LYS A 324 16.51 14.50 -2.17
N ASP A 325 17.22 13.44 -2.48
CA ASP A 325 16.75 12.43 -3.45
C ASP A 325 15.58 11.63 -2.88
N GLY A 326 14.75 11.12 -3.76
CA GLY A 326 13.68 10.18 -3.46
C GLY A 326 13.93 8.86 -4.17
N GLU A 327 13.03 7.92 -3.95
CA GLU A 327 13.10 6.61 -4.59
C GLU A 327 11.70 6.01 -4.77
N ILE A 328 11.58 5.14 -5.74
CA ILE A 328 10.46 4.23 -5.90
C ILE A 328 11.07 2.84 -6.03
N SER A 329 10.65 1.94 -5.18
CA SER A 329 11.09 0.55 -5.21
C SER A 329 9.91 -0.39 -5.06
N SER A 330 10.04 -1.58 -5.61
CA SER A 330 9.14 -2.69 -5.37
C SER A 330 9.89 -3.69 -4.50
N LYS A 331 9.52 -3.77 -3.23
CA LYS A 331 10.23 -4.53 -2.19
C LYS A 331 9.34 -5.64 -1.67
N CYS A 332 9.89 -6.83 -1.55
CA CYS A 332 9.15 -7.92 -0.94
C CYS A 332 8.86 -7.62 0.53
N SER A 333 7.59 -7.72 0.95
CA SER A 333 7.15 -7.49 2.32
C SER A 333 7.72 -8.52 3.32
N ARG A 334 8.07 -9.74 2.84
CA ARG A 334 8.55 -10.85 3.68
C ARG A 334 10.08 -10.89 3.83
N CYS A 335 10.80 -10.82 2.70
CA CYS A 335 12.27 -11.00 2.71
C CYS A 335 13.05 -9.73 2.36
N SER A 336 12.36 -8.63 2.10
CA SER A 336 12.97 -7.35 1.77
C SER A 336 13.74 -7.28 0.44
N ILE A 337 13.75 -8.34 -0.36
CA ILE A 337 14.38 -8.33 -1.69
C ILE A 337 13.69 -7.28 -2.57
N ILE A 338 14.49 -6.51 -3.28
CA ILE A 338 14.02 -5.46 -4.19
C ILE A 338 13.93 -6.04 -5.60
N LYS A 339 12.72 -6.02 -6.19
CA LYS A 339 12.45 -6.42 -7.58
C LYS A 339 12.78 -5.30 -8.56
N SER A 340 12.45 -4.07 -8.18
CA SER A 340 12.71 -2.89 -9.03
C SER A 340 13.07 -1.70 -8.15
N TYR A 341 13.97 -0.87 -8.66
CA TYR A 341 14.42 0.34 -7.99
C TYR A 341 14.55 1.47 -9.01
N ARG A 342 13.97 2.62 -8.70
CA ARG A 342 14.13 3.84 -9.48
C ARG A 342 14.44 5.02 -8.54
N LYS A 343 15.62 5.56 -8.69
CA LYS A 343 16.02 6.78 -7.97
C LYS A 343 15.35 8.00 -8.60
N ILE A 344 14.85 8.90 -7.76
CA ILE A 344 14.31 10.20 -8.14
C ILE A 344 15.30 11.25 -7.70
N TYR A 345 15.97 11.91 -8.64
CA TYR A 345 16.98 12.88 -8.32
C TYR A 345 16.37 14.17 -7.79
N SER A 346 16.94 14.71 -6.72
CA SER A 346 16.49 15.92 -6.02
C SER A 346 16.40 17.13 -6.94
N ALA A 347 15.40 17.98 -6.74
CA ALA A 347 15.33 19.29 -7.38
C ALA A 347 16.46 20.18 -6.85
N LYS A 348 17.43 20.54 -7.68
CA LYS A 348 18.63 21.29 -7.27
C LYS A 348 18.62 22.72 -7.79
N GLN A 349 18.37 22.92 -9.05
CA GLN A 349 18.49 24.22 -9.69
C GLN A 349 17.11 24.80 -10.02
N VAL A 350 16.85 26.00 -9.54
CA VAL A 350 15.66 26.78 -9.90
C VAL A 350 16.11 28.13 -10.47
N LYS A 351 15.68 28.43 -11.70
CA LYS A 351 16.00 29.64 -12.41
C LYS A 351 14.74 30.37 -12.88
N LEU A 352 14.76 31.68 -12.74
CA LEU A 352 13.79 32.58 -13.39
C LEU A 352 14.37 33.05 -14.72
N SER A 353 13.55 33.13 -15.77
CA SER A 353 13.97 33.68 -17.08
C SER A 353 14.46 35.15 -16.97
N LYS A 354 13.88 35.90 -16.03
CA LYS A 354 14.29 37.28 -15.69
C LYS A 354 14.05 37.54 -14.20
N THR A 355 15.01 38.21 -13.56
CA THR A 355 14.91 38.67 -12.16
C THR A 355 14.50 40.13 -12.04
N SER A 356 14.40 40.84 -13.17
CA SER A 356 14.03 42.25 -13.19
C SER A 356 13.34 42.63 -14.51
N TYR A 357 12.27 43.38 -14.40
CA TYR A 357 11.49 43.95 -15.51
C TYR A 357 11.44 45.46 -15.36
N THR A 358 11.28 46.16 -16.48
CA THR A 358 10.94 47.59 -16.49
C THR A 358 9.43 47.74 -16.57
N TYR A 359 8.84 48.61 -15.79
CA TYR A 359 7.42 48.90 -15.80
C TYR A 359 6.90 49.21 -17.21
N ASN A 360 5.91 48.48 -17.65
CA ASN A 360 5.29 48.62 -18.96
C ASN A 360 3.75 48.65 -18.89
N GLY A 361 3.17 48.65 -17.69
CA GLY A 361 1.71 48.61 -17.45
C GLY A 361 1.08 47.23 -17.65
N LYS A 362 1.83 46.24 -18.10
CA LYS A 362 1.35 44.86 -18.30
C LYS A 362 1.78 43.98 -17.15
N CYS A 363 1.12 42.84 -16.99
CA CYS A 363 1.49 41.83 -16.03
C CYS A 363 2.83 41.18 -16.46
N ASN A 364 3.82 41.19 -15.59
CA ASN A 364 5.15 40.62 -15.84
C ASN A 364 5.28 39.30 -15.09
N THR A 365 5.53 38.21 -15.82
CA THR A 365 5.57 36.84 -15.29
C THR A 365 6.83 36.15 -15.83
N PRO A 366 7.91 36.01 -15.04
CA PRO A 366 9.08 35.26 -15.47
C PRO A 366 8.77 33.78 -15.60
N ALA A 367 9.22 33.12 -16.66
CA ALA A 367 9.19 31.69 -16.74
C ALA A 367 10.12 31.07 -15.69
N VAL A 368 9.71 29.91 -15.16
CA VAL A 368 10.49 29.15 -14.16
C VAL A 368 11.03 27.89 -14.82
N THR A 369 12.29 27.61 -14.61
CA THR A 369 12.91 26.33 -14.97
C THR A 369 13.43 25.68 -13.70
N VAL A 370 13.04 24.43 -13.48
CA VAL A 370 13.55 23.58 -12.38
C VAL A 370 14.31 22.43 -13.02
N CYS A 371 15.52 22.17 -12.53
CA CYS A 371 16.30 21.01 -12.94
C CYS A 371 16.64 20.17 -11.72
N ASP A 372 16.74 18.87 -11.94
CA ASP A 372 17.20 17.92 -10.94
C ASP A 372 18.72 18.02 -10.69
N SER A 373 19.24 17.20 -9.79
CA SER A 373 20.67 17.17 -9.45
C SER A 373 21.57 16.64 -10.57
N LYS A 374 20.99 16.00 -11.59
CA LYS A 374 21.66 15.54 -12.82
C LYS A 374 21.57 16.55 -13.97
N GLY A 375 20.83 17.65 -13.77
CA GLY A 375 20.63 18.67 -14.79
C GLY A 375 19.42 18.47 -15.70
N ASN A 376 18.64 17.42 -15.51
CA ASN A 376 17.43 17.17 -16.29
C ASN A 376 16.34 18.17 -15.91
N LYS A 377 15.62 18.70 -16.91
CA LYS A 377 14.50 19.62 -16.69
C LYS A 377 13.28 18.89 -16.16
N LEU A 378 12.77 19.33 -15.04
CA LEU A 378 11.48 18.89 -14.52
C LEU A 378 10.34 19.52 -15.33
N LYS A 379 9.23 18.80 -15.45
CA LYS A 379 8.05 19.22 -16.24
C LYS A 379 7.08 19.99 -15.34
N GLN A 380 6.75 21.23 -15.73
CA GLN A 380 5.71 22.01 -15.05
C GLN A 380 4.35 21.31 -15.16
N ASN A 381 3.54 21.41 -14.12
CA ASN A 381 2.24 20.77 -13.92
C ASN A 381 2.27 19.23 -13.75
N ARG A 382 3.42 18.57 -13.91
CA ARG A 382 3.66 17.18 -13.56
C ARG A 382 4.55 17.06 -12.32
N ASP A 383 5.69 17.73 -12.33
CA ASP A 383 6.72 17.63 -11.29
C ASP A 383 6.73 18.86 -10.35
N TYR A 384 6.23 20.00 -10.83
CA TYR A 384 6.07 21.20 -10.02
C TYR A 384 4.96 22.12 -10.54
N LYS A 385 4.40 22.92 -9.65
CA LYS A 385 3.49 24.04 -9.94
C LYS A 385 4.15 25.36 -9.61
N VAL A 386 3.75 26.41 -10.35
CA VAL A 386 4.25 27.78 -10.15
C VAL A 386 3.08 28.68 -9.84
N THR A 387 3.18 29.42 -8.75
CA THR A 387 2.22 30.46 -8.38
C THR A 387 2.93 31.78 -8.18
N TYR A 388 2.25 32.86 -8.52
CA TYR A 388 2.79 34.21 -8.45
C TYR A 388 1.94 35.08 -7.53
N THR A 389 2.56 35.95 -6.75
CA THR A 389 1.81 36.96 -5.98
C THR A 389 1.03 37.89 -6.92
N GLY A 390 -0.11 38.41 -6.47
CA GLY A 390 -0.94 39.34 -7.21
C GLY A 390 -0.25 40.69 -7.49
N GLY A 391 -0.90 41.52 -8.30
CA GLY A 391 -0.46 42.93 -8.50
C GLY A 391 0.75 43.14 -9.41
N ARG A 392 1.21 42.12 -10.14
CA ARG A 392 2.43 42.13 -10.99
C ARG A 392 2.44 43.12 -12.16
N LYS A 393 1.59 44.14 -12.12
CA LYS A 393 1.53 45.25 -13.07
C LYS A 393 2.34 46.46 -12.61
N ASN A 394 2.56 46.60 -11.31
CA ASN A 394 3.13 47.82 -10.70
C ASN A 394 4.60 47.64 -10.36
N VAL A 395 5.29 48.75 -10.10
CA VAL A 395 6.67 48.74 -9.56
C VAL A 395 6.66 48.10 -8.18
N GLY A 396 7.61 47.19 -7.93
CA GLY A 396 7.72 46.49 -6.65
C GLY A 396 8.48 45.16 -6.75
N LYS A 397 8.57 44.47 -5.63
CA LYS A 397 9.13 43.11 -5.50
C LYS A 397 7.99 42.10 -5.44
N TYR A 398 8.12 41.02 -6.18
CA TYR A 398 7.12 39.96 -6.30
C TYR A 398 7.74 38.62 -6.03
N THR A 399 6.94 37.71 -5.42
CA THR A 399 7.38 36.36 -5.12
C THR A 399 6.79 35.40 -6.14
N VAL A 400 7.60 34.44 -6.54
CA VAL A 400 7.24 33.25 -7.30
C VAL A 400 7.38 32.08 -6.35
N LYS A 401 6.30 31.40 -6.06
CA LYS A 401 6.29 30.16 -5.28
C LYS A 401 6.34 28.98 -6.24
N ILE A 402 7.32 28.13 -6.05
CA ILE A 402 7.49 26.87 -6.75
C ILE A 402 7.12 25.76 -5.76
N SER A 403 6.08 24.99 -6.05
CA SER A 403 5.64 23.87 -5.24
C SER A 403 5.90 22.57 -6.02
N LEU A 404 6.74 21.72 -5.49
CA LEU A 404 7.00 20.40 -6.05
C LEU A 404 5.76 19.51 -5.86
N ILE A 405 5.45 18.65 -6.84
CA ILE A 405 4.30 17.76 -6.88
C ILE A 405 4.68 16.42 -7.51
N GLY A 406 3.74 15.46 -7.53
CA GLY A 406 4.00 14.12 -8.07
C GLY A 406 5.03 13.36 -7.23
N ASP A 407 6.08 12.89 -7.89
CA ASP A 407 7.21 12.20 -7.26
C ASP A 407 8.11 13.14 -6.43
N TYR A 408 7.77 14.43 -6.38
CA TYR A 408 8.52 15.45 -5.68
C TYR A 408 7.67 16.12 -4.59
N SER A 409 8.34 16.67 -3.57
CA SER A 409 7.70 17.41 -2.48
C SER A 409 8.57 18.58 -2.00
N GLY A 410 7.91 19.62 -1.51
CA GLY A 410 8.57 20.81 -0.97
C GLY A 410 8.23 22.09 -1.73
N ASN A 411 8.60 23.22 -1.15
CA ASN A 411 8.32 24.54 -1.68
C ASN A 411 9.60 25.38 -1.73
N LYS A 412 9.71 26.24 -2.74
CA LYS A 412 10.80 27.23 -2.86
C LYS A 412 10.25 28.56 -3.34
N ASN A 413 10.66 29.63 -2.70
CA ASN A 413 10.30 30.98 -3.11
C ASN A 413 11.46 31.63 -3.83
N MET A 414 11.15 32.22 -4.98
CA MET A 414 12.05 33.07 -5.74
C MET A 414 11.46 34.48 -5.82
N THR A 415 12.27 35.47 -6.07
CA THR A 415 11.78 36.86 -6.18
C THR A 415 12.31 37.54 -7.43
N TYR A 416 11.47 38.42 -7.96
CA TYR A 416 11.87 39.34 -9.03
C TYR A 416 11.31 40.72 -8.76
N CYS A 417 11.85 41.74 -9.47
CA CYS A 417 11.44 43.14 -9.29
C CYS A 417 10.91 43.73 -10.59
N ILE A 418 9.88 44.56 -10.48
CA ILE A 418 9.50 45.50 -11.54
C ILE A 418 10.05 46.86 -11.14
N LYS A 419 10.94 47.39 -11.97
CA LYS A 419 11.61 48.68 -11.77
C LYS A 419 10.90 49.79 -12.55
N PRO A 420 10.98 51.06 -12.10
CA PRO A 420 10.45 52.19 -12.87
C PRO A 420 11.11 52.31 -14.25
N GLN A 421 10.44 52.98 -15.17
CA GLN A 421 11.05 53.38 -16.44
C GLN A 421 12.17 54.39 -16.22
N THR A 422 13.17 54.39 -17.10
CA THR A 422 14.26 55.37 -17.08
C THR A 422 13.75 56.75 -17.39
N VAL A 423 14.41 57.76 -16.82
CA VAL A 423 14.23 59.18 -17.15
C VAL A 423 15.43 59.67 -17.93
N SER A 424 15.24 60.70 -18.74
CA SER A 424 16.34 61.33 -19.48
C SER A 424 16.50 62.83 -19.09
N ILE A 425 17.73 63.29 -19.09
CA ILE A 425 18.04 64.67 -18.88
C ILE A 425 17.60 65.50 -20.12
N SER A 426 16.68 66.43 -19.91
CA SER A 426 16.33 67.42 -20.96
C SER A 426 17.36 68.52 -21.07
N SER A 427 17.70 69.18 -19.96
CA SER A 427 18.69 70.25 -19.94
C SER A 427 19.51 70.23 -18.65
N LEU A 428 20.72 70.76 -18.78
CA LEU A 428 21.61 71.11 -17.68
C LEU A 428 21.88 72.63 -17.75
N ASN A 429 21.62 73.30 -16.67
CA ASN A 429 21.94 74.75 -16.57
C ASN A 429 22.76 75.00 -15.29
N CYS A 430 23.95 75.54 -15.45
CA CYS A 430 24.83 75.89 -14.33
C CYS A 430 25.04 77.38 -14.26
N LYS A 431 24.55 78.02 -13.19
CA LYS A 431 24.75 79.47 -12.90
C LYS A 431 25.23 79.61 -11.45
N LYS A 432 26.23 80.47 -11.21
CA LYS A 432 26.78 80.71 -9.87
C LYS A 432 27.09 79.44 -9.09
N LEU A 433 27.79 78.46 -9.73
CA LEU A 433 28.15 77.15 -9.15
C LEU A 433 26.95 76.29 -8.67
N LYS A 434 25.74 76.61 -9.14
CA LYS A 434 24.52 75.89 -8.89
C LYS A 434 24.03 75.21 -10.20
N LEU A 435 24.03 73.89 -10.23
CA LEU A 435 23.51 73.09 -11.35
C LEU A 435 22.03 72.90 -11.19
N THR A 436 21.24 73.20 -12.19
CA THR A 436 19.85 72.81 -12.32
C THR A 436 19.72 71.70 -13.39
N VAL A 437 19.30 70.53 -12.99
CA VAL A 437 19.06 69.35 -13.85
C VAL A 437 17.57 69.27 -14.12
N LYS A 438 17.16 69.38 -15.38
CA LYS A 438 15.74 69.12 -15.79
C LYS A 438 15.62 67.82 -16.52
N ILE A 439 14.52 67.11 -16.26
CA ILE A 439 14.14 65.86 -16.97
C ILE A 439 12.99 66.12 -17.94
N LYS A 440 12.85 65.30 -18.99
CA LYS A 440 11.77 65.46 -19.95
C LYS A 440 10.39 65.28 -19.28
N LYS A 441 10.15 64.12 -18.63
CA LYS A 441 8.94 63.83 -17.85
C LYS A 441 9.21 62.77 -16.81
N LEU A 442 8.40 62.73 -15.76
CA LEU A 442 8.37 61.63 -14.84
C LEU A 442 7.51 60.51 -15.44
N PRO A 443 8.03 59.26 -15.54
CA PRO A 443 7.24 58.15 -16.00
C PRO A 443 6.10 57.81 -15.02
N LYS A 444 5.10 57.07 -15.50
CA LYS A 444 4.07 56.49 -14.62
C LYS A 444 4.73 55.60 -13.56
N GLN A 445 4.09 55.38 -12.44
CA GLN A 445 4.59 54.57 -11.32
C GLN A 445 5.97 55.02 -10.81
N THR A 446 6.18 56.34 -10.69
CA THR A 446 7.40 56.96 -10.07
C THR A 446 7.01 58.01 -9.06
N ASP A 447 7.79 58.12 -7.97
CA ASP A 447 7.62 59.15 -6.95
C ASP A 447 8.57 60.32 -7.16
N GLY A 448 9.60 60.13 -7.99
CA GLY A 448 10.61 61.17 -8.26
C GLY A 448 11.78 60.64 -9.05
N PHE A 449 12.86 61.42 -9.04
CA PHE A 449 14.10 61.01 -9.66
C PHE A 449 15.31 61.37 -8.78
N GLN A 450 16.38 60.62 -8.98
CA GLN A 450 17.67 60.82 -8.34
C GLN A 450 18.66 61.32 -9.39
N VAL A 451 19.37 62.39 -9.06
CA VAL A 451 20.50 62.92 -9.82
C VAL A 451 21.77 62.37 -9.20
N GLN A 452 22.68 61.90 -10.03
CA GLN A 452 24.04 61.56 -9.65
C GLN A 452 24.97 62.39 -10.48
N TYR A 453 25.93 63.02 -9.83
CA TYR A 453 26.95 63.89 -10.50
C TYR A 453 28.34 63.62 -9.92
N SER A 454 29.36 63.71 -10.79
CA SER A 454 30.74 63.44 -10.45
C SER A 454 31.68 64.18 -11.40
N THR A 455 32.91 64.46 -10.98
CA THR A 455 34.00 64.86 -11.85
C THR A 455 34.64 63.70 -12.60
N ASP A 456 34.33 62.48 -12.19
CA ASP A 456 34.73 61.22 -12.86
C ASP A 456 33.66 60.76 -13.85
N LYS A 457 34.06 60.50 -15.11
CA LYS A 457 33.19 60.00 -16.19
C LYS A 457 32.52 58.67 -15.88
N HIS A 458 33.18 57.80 -15.12
CA HIS A 458 32.70 56.45 -14.77
C HIS A 458 31.89 56.43 -13.48
N PHE A 459 31.79 57.55 -12.75
CA PHE A 459 31.09 57.69 -11.46
C PHE A 459 31.63 56.75 -10.38
N SER A 460 32.90 56.36 -10.45
CA SER A 460 33.59 55.55 -9.45
C SER A 460 34.11 56.34 -8.28
N LYS A 461 34.51 57.65 -8.54
CA LYS A 461 35.08 58.56 -7.54
C LYS A 461 34.27 59.84 -7.50
N ASN A 462 34.36 60.55 -6.37
CA ASN A 462 33.78 61.94 -6.17
C ASN A 462 32.28 62.00 -6.53
N THR A 463 31.56 60.97 -6.30
CA THR A 463 30.14 60.84 -6.68
C THR A 463 29.23 61.40 -5.61
N LYS A 464 28.35 62.34 -5.98
CA LYS A 464 27.29 62.88 -5.14
C LYS A 464 25.93 62.58 -5.72
N LYS A 465 24.92 62.49 -4.83
CA LYS A 465 23.53 62.15 -5.20
C LYS A 465 22.58 63.19 -4.60
N ALA A 466 21.52 63.49 -5.34
CA ALA A 466 20.40 64.31 -4.88
C ALA A 466 19.09 63.66 -5.36
N GLU A 467 18.07 63.70 -4.54
CA GLU A 467 16.76 63.15 -4.87
C GLU A 467 15.70 64.23 -4.89
N VAL A 468 14.76 64.09 -5.79
CA VAL A 468 13.63 64.98 -5.94
C VAL A 468 12.34 64.23 -6.05
N LYS A 469 11.36 64.60 -5.23
CA LYS A 469 10.04 63.97 -5.19
C LYS A 469 9.05 64.83 -6.02
N LYS A 470 8.33 64.18 -6.93
CA LYS A 470 7.23 64.78 -7.74
C LYS A 470 7.57 66.06 -8.53
N LYS A 471 8.84 66.39 -8.74
CA LYS A 471 9.28 67.54 -9.52
C LYS A 471 10.01 67.13 -10.80
N LYS A 472 10.09 68.00 -11.81
CA LYS A 472 10.83 67.77 -13.07
C LYS A 472 12.22 68.38 -13.09
N SER A 473 12.62 69.02 -12.02
CA SER A 473 13.92 69.66 -11.89
C SER A 473 14.54 69.45 -10.52
N CYS A 474 15.85 69.33 -10.48
CA CYS A 474 16.67 69.22 -9.28
C CYS A 474 17.79 70.22 -9.36
N SER A 475 18.03 71.01 -8.29
CA SER A 475 19.16 71.87 -8.18
C SER A 475 20.18 71.39 -7.17
N VAL A 476 21.44 71.40 -7.53
CA VAL A 476 22.57 71.06 -6.65
C VAL A 476 23.55 72.20 -6.65
N SER A 477 24.07 72.51 -5.48
CA SER A 477 25.01 73.68 -5.27
C SER A 477 26.36 73.15 -4.77
N LYS A 478 27.25 74.07 -4.49
CA LYS A 478 28.62 73.80 -4.00
C LYS A 478 29.47 73.00 -5.00
N LEU A 479 29.37 73.38 -6.29
CA LEU A 479 30.24 72.84 -7.32
C LEU A 479 31.60 73.59 -7.29
N LYS A 480 32.68 72.92 -7.71
CA LYS A 480 34.02 73.54 -7.82
C LYS A 480 34.12 74.23 -9.16
N LYS A 481 34.42 75.54 -9.15
CA LYS A 481 34.61 76.42 -10.34
C LYS A 481 35.61 75.75 -11.30
N GLY A 482 35.33 75.80 -12.59
CA GLY A 482 36.21 75.32 -13.65
C GLY A 482 36.26 73.84 -13.86
N LYS A 483 35.74 73.04 -12.94
CA LYS A 483 35.74 71.58 -13.08
C LYS A 483 34.65 71.05 -14.04
N LYS A 484 34.98 70.03 -14.84
CA LYS A 484 34.03 69.32 -15.68
C LYS A 484 33.28 68.26 -14.83
N TYR A 485 31.96 68.32 -14.88
CA TYR A 485 31.07 67.33 -14.20
C TYR A 485 30.32 66.51 -15.21
N TYR A 486 30.12 65.25 -14.87
CA TYR A 486 29.24 64.30 -15.55
C TYR A 486 27.99 64.10 -14.67
N VAL A 487 26.83 64.05 -15.32
CA VAL A 487 25.52 63.95 -14.64
C VAL A 487 24.69 62.84 -15.29
N ARG A 488 24.09 62.00 -14.47
CA ARG A 488 23.11 61.05 -14.89
C ARG A 488 21.93 61.04 -13.94
N VAL A 489 20.78 60.57 -14.43
CA VAL A 489 19.54 60.54 -13.65
C VAL A 489 18.91 59.18 -13.71
N ARG A 490 18.15 58.83 -12.68
CA ARG A 490 17.29 57.65 -12.65
C ARG A 490 15.99 57.98 -11.93
N SER A 491 14.89 57.37 -12.33
CA SER A 491 13.64 57.48 -11.61
C SER A 491 13.61 56.54 -10.40
N TYR A 492 12.75 56.79 -9.44
CA TYR A 492 12.49 55.87 -8.34
C TYR A 492 11.01 55.82 -7.98
N LYS A 493 10.61 54.70 -7.35
CA LYS A 493 9.33 54.44 -6.70
C LYS A 493 9.58 53.86 -5.33
N SER A 494 8.91 54.37 -4.31
CA SER A 494 8.90 53.77 -2.97
C SER A 494 7.66 52.88 -2.82
N VAL A 495 7.85 51.63 -2.42
CA VAL A 495 6.78 50.70 -2.16
C VAL A 495 7.05 50.04 -0.79
N LYS A 496 6.15 50.24 0.16
CA LYS A 496 6.30 49.70 1.54
C LYS A 496 7.69 50.02 2.14
N GLY A 497 8.13 51.30 2.03
CA GLY A 497 9.40 51.77 2.57
C GLY A 497 10.65 51.46 1.73
N VAL A 498 10.54 50.54 0.73
CA VAL A 498 11.66 50.14 -0.13
C VAL A 498 11.68 50.98 -1.41
N LYS A 499 12.82 51.57 -1.76
CA LYS A 499 12.99 52.31 -3.03
C LYS A 499 13.46 51.40 -4.16
N TYR A 500 12.72 51.39 -5.26
CA TYR A 500 13.04 50.73 -6.51
C TYR A 500 13.50 51.76 -7.53
N TYR A 501 14.69 51.59 -8.08
CA TYR A 501 15.30 52.52 -9.03
C TYR A 501 15.32 51.97 -10.45
N SER A 502 15.12 52.83 -11.44
CA SER A 502 15.40 52.52 -12.83
C SER A 502 16.90 52.35 -13.08
N ALA A 503 17.27 51.90 -14.27
CA ALA A 503 18.62 52.07 -14.76
C ALA A 503 18.96 53.56 -14.85
N TRP A 504 20.25 53.89 -14.79
CA TRP A 504 20.72 55.25 -15.02
C TRP A 504 20.53 55.67 -16.48
N SER A 505 20.25 56.95 -16.71
CA SER A 505 20.28 57.54 -18.04
C SER A 505 21.70 57.57 -18.63
N LYS A 506 21.79 57.79 -19.93
CA LYS A 506 23.05 58.27 -20.52
C LYS A 506 23.51 59.52 -19.78
N SER A 507 24.79 59.63 -19.52
CA SER A 507 25.35 60.80 -18.86
C SER A 507 25.46 62.00 -19.82
N LYS A 508 25.28 63.23 -19.28
CA LYS A 508 25.63 64.47 -19.93
C LYS A 508 26.70 65.12 -19.13
N SER A 509 27.56 66.00 -19.76
CA SER A 509 28.59 66.73 -19.07
C SER A 509 28.43 68.24 -19.25
N PHE A 510 28.97 68.94 -18.32
CA PHE A 510 29.06 70.42 -18.36
C PHE A 510 30.33 70.92 -17.59
N LYS A 511 30.77 72.15 -17.84
CA LYS A 511 31.83 72.81 -17.06
C LYS A 511 31.15 73.74 -16.07
N ALA A 512 31.52 73.65 -14.77
CA ALA A 512 30.97 74.52 -13.74
C ALA A 512 31.56 75.96 -13.88
N LYS A 513 30.66 76.92 -14.10
CA LYS A 513 30.97 78.35 -14.27
C LYS A 513 30.45 79.15 -13.08
#